data_d5d9d8ac05e3b3d412f7aa5bcbb08978
#
_entry.id   d5d9d8ac05e3b3d412f7aa5bcbb08978
#
_cell.length_a   1.000
_cell.length_b   1.000
_cell.length_c   1.000
_cell.angle_alpha   90.00
_cell.angle_beta   90.00
_cell.angle_gamma   90.00
#
_symmetry.space_group_name_H-M   'P 1'
#
loop_
_entity.id
_entity.type
_entity.pdbx_description
1 polymer ?
#
loop_
_entity_poly.entity_id
_entity_poly.type
_entity_poly.pdbx_seq_one_letter_code
_entity_poly.pdbx_strand_id
1 'polypeptide(L)'
;GIWYDDKDGKYKMWYLAGAGSIHKDEKQTFYTCYAESTDGKHWEKVNQDIVPGTNIVDTCNRDAATVWLDREEKDPSKRWKFFNIERRPGDRRWQVVLKYSADGIHWSRGVAQSGDQGDRTTAFYNPFTRKWALSMRAGTPVSSRSRYYIEHSDPEMLVSLAHRTRKDADDKFIVYWFTPDDKELRHEKYPEVEPGIYNFDAIPYESIMLGFYSAWAGPENRVCERDGIQKRNIISLGYSRDGFHFSRPTHQPFMNVNETDGAWNWGNMQSVNGVPLIVGDSLYFYASGRRLSKIMWDSHTSTGLATLRRDGFVSMHAGKKEGYLTTETLSFDGKYLFVNADVRAGKLAVEVLDEQGMPIEGFGVKDCVVMRKENSTKYLVTWKNQKDLATLKGKNIHLKFYLTNGDLYAFWISPWSSGESRGYTAGGGPGLSSAGIDLR
;
A
#
# COMPACT_ATOMS: atom_id res chain seq x y z
N GLY A 1 3.23 -9.97 -4.59
CA GLY A 1 3.64 -8.67 -5.14
C GLY A 1 2.91 -8.37 -6.44
N ILE A 2 2.67 -7.10 -6.72
CA ILE A 2 2.15 -6.65 -8.01
C ILE A 2 2.90 -5.37 -8.39
N TRP A 3 3.48 -5.35 -9.59
CA TRP A 3 4.30 -4.25 -10.07
C TRP A 3 4.09 -4.03 -11.56
N TYR A 4 4.24 -2.79 -12.01
CA TYR A 4 4.45 -2.49 -13.41
C TYR A 4 5.95 -2.55 -13.70
N ASP A 5 6.34 -3.44 -14.61
CA ASP A 5 7.71 -3.58 -15.07
C ASP A 5 7.89 -2.77 -16.36
N ASP A 6 8.60 -1.67 -16.26
CA ASP A 6 8.88 -0.75 -17.36
C ASP A 6 9.80 -1.35 -18.45
N LYS A 7 10.55 -2.41 -18.14
CA LYS A 7 11.45 -3.07 -19.10
C LYS A 7 10.68 -3.78 -20.22
N ASP A 8 9.54 -4.36 -19.91
CA ASP A 8 8.72 -5.07 -20.89
C ASP A 8 7.30 -4.49 -21.03
N GLY A 9 6.99 -3.43 -20.29
CA GLY A 9 5.71 -2.72 -20.38
C GLY A 9 4.53 -3.53 -19.84
N LYS A 10 4.76 -4.45 -18.92
CA LYS A 10 3.73 -5.33 -18.38
C LYS A 10 3.51 -5.14 -16.89
N TYR A 11 2.27 -5.41 -16.48
CA TYR A 11 1.93 -5.66 -15.09
C TYR A 11 2.26 -7.10 -14.74
N LYS A 12 2.94 -7.32 -13.61
CA LYS A 12 3.38 -8.62 -13.11
C LYS A 12 2.79 -8.90 -11.74
N MET A 13 2.26 -10.10 -11.54
CA MET A 13 1.63 -10.51 -10.28
C MET A 13 2.24 -11.82 -9.79
N TRP A 14 2.71 -11.83 -8.54
CA TRP A 14 3.09 -13.03 -7.79
C TRP A 14 2.04 -13.30 -6.72
N TYR A 15 1.41 -14.44 -6.79
CA TYR A 15 0.30 -14.78 -5.90
C TYR A 15 0.44 -16.16 -5.30
N LEU A 16 -0.25 -16.38 -4.18
CA LEU A 16 -0.34 -17.67 -3.52
C LEU A 16 -1.40 -18.50 -4.20
N ALA A 17 -1.04 -19.71 -4.63
CA ALA A 17 -2.02 -20.71 -5.03
C ALA A 17 -1.77 -22.02 -4.27
N GLY A 18 -2.85 -22.65 -3.79
CA GLY A 18 -2.82 -23.99 -3.27
C GLY A 18 -3.10 -24.99 -4.38
N ALA A 19 -2.23 -25.96 -4.59
CA ALA A 19 -2.63 -27.18 -5.23
C ALA A 19 -3.41 -27.99 -4.20
N GLY A 20 -4.66 -28.31 -4.48
CA GLY A 20 -5.35 -29.37 -3.76
C GLY A 20 -4.41 -30.58 -3.76
N SER A 21 -4.30 -31.28 -2.63
CA SER A 21 -3.30 -32.32 -2.36
C SER A 21 -2.97 -33.15 -3.61
N ILE A 22 -1.89 -32.80 -4.30
CA ILE A 22 -1.31 -33.60 -5.38
C ILE A 22 -0.76 -34.90 -4.77
N HIS A 23 -0.50 -34.90 -3.47
CA HIS A 23 -0.05 -36.04 -2.69
C HIS A 23 -1.05 -36.32 -1.58
N LYS A 24 -1.65 -37.52 -1.60
CA LYS A 24 -2.67 -37.97 -0.62
C LYS A 24 -2.22 -37.90 0.84
N ASP A 25 -0.93 -37.75 1.09
CA ASP A 25 -0.32 -37.75 2.42
C ASP A 25 0.30 -36.41 2.84
N GLU A 26 0.32 -35.39 1.98
CA GLU A 26 0.84 -34.08 2.31
C GLU A 26 -0.28 -33.07 2.57
N LYS A 27 -0.21 -32.42 3.72
CA LYS A 27 -1.03 -31.25 4.04
C LYS A 27 -0.83 -30.22 2.94
N GLN A 28 -1.94 -29.59 2.54
CA GLN A 28 -2.07 -28.52 1.57
C GLN A 28 -0.78 -27.68 1.38
N THR A 29 -0.18 -27.76 0.21
CA THR A 29 1.03 -27.02 -0.16
C THR A 29 0.62 -25.77 -0.93
N PHE A 30 1.20 -24.64 -0.55
CA PHE A 30 0.96 -23.36 -1.20
C PHE A 30 2.22 -22.93 -1.94
N TYR A 31 2.09 -22.71 -3.23
CA TYR A 31 3.16 -22.28 -4.13
C TYR A 31 3.05 -20.80 -4.47
N THR A 32 4.16 -20.22 -4.93
CA THR A 32 4.13 -18.91 -5.59
C THR A 32 3.91 -19.09 -7.07
N CYS A 33 2.81 -18.55 -7.56
CA CYS A 33 2.44 -18.54 -8.97
C CYS A 33 2.59 -17.14 -9.55
N TYR A 34 2.69 -17.06 -10.88
CA TYR A 34 2.93 -15.85 -11.63
C TYR A 34 1.85 -15.60 -12.69
N ALA A 35 1.51 -14.35 -12.90
CA ALA A 35 0.65 -13.90 -13.98
C ALA A 35 1.09 -12.55 -14.52
N GLU A 36 0.78 -12.27 -15.77
CA GLU A 36 1.04 -11.02 -16.47
C GLU A 36 -0.25 -10.37 -16.95
N SER A 37 -0.21 -9.05 -17.17
CA SER A 37 -1.29 -8.29 -17.78
C SER A 37 -0.74 -7.08 -18.54
N THR A 38 -1.43 -6.69 -19.59
CA THR A 38 -1.15 -5.46 -20.35
C THR A 38 -2.05 -4.29 -19.93
N ASP A 39 -3.16 -4.56 -19.22
CA ASP A 39 -4.14 -3.55 -18.83
C ASP A 39 -4.40 -3.50 -17.31
N GLY A 40 -3.78 -4.41 -16.53
CA GLY A 40 -4.00 -4.55 -15.10
C GLY A 40 -5.37 -5.12 -14.72
N LYS A 41 -6.18 -5.57 -15.66
CA LYS A 41 -7.53 -6.14 -15.43
C LYS A 41 -7.63 -7.58 -15.87
N HIS A 42 -7.11 -7.89 -17.03
CA HIS A 42 -7.10 -9.23 -17.62
C HIS A 42 -5.71 -9.83 -17.40
N TRP A 43 -5.66 -10.94 -16.67
CA TRP A 43 -4.42 -11.57 -16.23
C TRP A 43 -4.24 -12.93 -16.90
N GLU A 44 -3.09 -13.12 -17.50
CA GLU A 44 -2.68 -14.38 -18.13
C GLU A 44 -1.74 -15.15 -17.22
N LYS A 45 -2.07 -16.43 -16.98
CA LYS A 45 -1.21 -17.37 -16.25
C LYS A 45 -0.21 -17.96 -17.25
N VAL A 46 0.94 -17.33 -17.35
CA VAL A 46 1.97 -17.73 -18.31
C VAL A 46 2.73 -18.94 -17.77
N ASN A 47 2.74 -20.04 -18.53
CA ASN A 47 3.49 -21.22 -18.17
C ASN A 47 4.99 -20.92 -18.10
N GLN A 48 5.63 -21.44 -17.07
CA GLN A 48 7.05 -21.28 -16.80
C GLN A 48 7.77 -22.62 -16.87
N ASP A 49 9.09 -22.58 -16.98
CA ASP A 49 9.96 -23.76 -17.03
C ASP A 49 10.32 -24.32 -15.65
N ILE A 50 10.08 -23.58 -14.56
CA ILE A 50 10.35 -23.99 -13.17
C ILE A 50 9.59 -25.29 -12.83
N VAL A 51 8.29 -25.32 -13.16
CA VAL A 51 7.46 -26.53 -13.12
C VAL A 51 6.71 -26.61 -14.44
N PRO A 52 7.17 -27.43 -15.39
CA PRO A 52 6.66 -27.47 -16.75
C PRO A 52 5.13 -27.61 -16.83
N GLY A 53 4.51 -26.82 -17.69
CA GLY A 53 3.06 -26.81 -17.89
C GLY A 53 2.29 -26.05 -16.81
N THR A 54 2.98 -25.35 -15.91
CA THR A 54 2.37 -24.52 -14.86
C THR A 54 2.93 -23.11 -14.86
N ASN A 55 2.28 -22.22 -14.12
CA ASN A 55 2.77 -20.85 -13.86
C ASN A 55 3.42 -20.71 -12.47
N ILE A 56 3.88 -21.82 -11.89
CA ILE A 56 4.60 -21.83 -10.61
C ILE A 56 6.01 -21.30 -10.82
N VAL A 57 6.42 -20.32 -10.00
CA VAL A 57 7.76 -19.72 -10.02
C VAL A 57 8.57 -20.00 -8.75
N ASP A 58 7.94 -20.54 -7.71
CA ASP A 58 8.61 -21.02 -6.51
C ASP A 58 7.78 -22.14 -5.86
N THR A 59 8.43 -23.26 -5.56
CA THR A 59 7.80 -24.49 -5.04
C THR A 59 7.86 -24.60 -3.52
N CYS A 60 8.48 -23.65 -2.83
CA CYS A 60 8.55 -23.67 -1.38
C CYS A 60 7.16 -23.46 -0.78
N ASN A 61 6.79 -24.34 0.17
CA ASN A 61 5.54 -24.18 0.91
C ASN A 61 5.61 -22.94 1.79
N ARG A 62 4.77 -21.95 1.51
CA ARG A 62 4.81 -20.63 2.14
C ARG A 62 3.48 -20.18 2.75
N ASP A 63 3.55 -19.19 3.64
CA ASP A 63 2.38 -18.45 4.13
C ASP A 63 2.26 -17.11 3.40
N ALA A 64 3.01 -16.11 3.82
CA ALA A 64 3.03 -14.79 3.20
C ALA A 64 4.28 -14.63 2.32
N ALA A 65 4.30 -13.59 1.52
CA ALA A 65 5.50 -13.19 0.78
C ALA A 65 5.40 -11.74 0.32
N THR A 66 6.55 -11.10 0.18
CA THR A 66 6.67 -9.83 -0.51
C THR A 66 7.61 -10.00 -1.69
N VAL A 67 7.15 -9.72 -2.90
CA VAL A 67 7.99 -9.52 -4.07
C VAL A 67 8.11 -8.03 -4.31
N TRP A 68 9.32 -7.53 -4.37
CA TRP A 68 9.62 -6.10 -4.50
C TRP A 68 10.47 -5.83 -5.72
N LEU A 69 10.05 -4.86 -6.54
CA LEU A 69 10.87 -4.31 -7.62
C LEU A 69 11.75 -3.20 -7.05
N ASP A 70 13.03 -3.50 -6.87
CA ASP A 70 14.02 -2.52 -6.41
C ASP A 70 14.60 -1.75 -7.60
N ARG A 71 14.07 -0.54 -7.82
CA ARG A 71 14.51 0.33 -8.91
C ARG A 71 15.83 1.04 -8.64
N GLU A 72 16.31 1.03 -7.39
CA GLU A 72 17.59 1.61 -6.97
C GLU A 72 18.74 0.59 -7.06
N GLU A 73 18.41 -0.71 -7.24
CA GLU A 73 19.41 -1.78 -7.32
C GLU A 73 20.28 -1.67 -8.58
N LYS A 74 21.59 -1.70 -8.37
CA LYS A 74 22.58 -1.57 -9.46
C LYS A 74 22.95 -2.91 -10.08
N ASP A 75 22.85 -4.00 -9.31
CA ASP A 75 23.07 -5.35 -9.80
C ASP A 75 21.79 -5.89 -10.45
N PRO A 76 21.76 -6.06 -11.79
CA PRO A 76 20.56 -6.53 -12.47
C PRO A 76 20.05 -7.90 -11.95
N SER A 77 20.94 -8.74 -11.45
CA SER A 77 20.58 -10.06 -10.91
C SER A 77 19.82 -9.99 -9.59
N LYS A 78 19.87 -8.83 -8.90
CA LYS A 78 19.19 -8.55 -7.62
C LYS A 78 18.01 -7.60 -7.76
N ARG A 79 17.63 -7.23 -8.98
CA ARG A 79 16.57 -6.24 -9.26
C ARG A 79 15.25 -6.58 -8.59
N TRP A 80 14.87 -7.85 -8.57
CA TRP A 80 13.71 -8.35 -7.86
C TRP A 80 14.14 -9.01 -6.54
N LYS A 81 13.47 -8.63 -5.46
CA LYS A 81 13.71 -9.17 -4.13
C LYS A 81 12.46 -9.91 -3.66
N PHE A 82 12.64 -11.15 -3.25
CA PHE A 82 11.57 -12.01 -2.77
C PHE A 82 11.81 -12.39 -1.31
N PHE A 83 11.05 -11.77 -0.42
CA PHE A 83 11.00 -12.12 0.99
C PHE A 83 9.91 -13.17 1.17
N ASN A 84 10.32 -14.43 1.24
CA ASN A 84 9.41 -15.57 1.29
C ASN A 84 9.28 -16.10 2.72
N ILE A 85 8.04 -16.21 3.22
CA ILE A 85 7.77 -16.75 4.54
C ILE A 85 7.47 -18.23 4.38
N GLU A 86 8.50 -19.05 4.45
CA GLU A 86 8.43 -20.46 4.14
C GLU A 86 8.67 -21.36 5.36
N ARG A 87 8.24 -22.61 5.24
CA ARG A 87 8.49 -23.64 6.26
C ARG A 87 9.96 -24.02 6.24
N ARG A 88 10.56 -24.09 7.43
CA ARG A 88 11.90 -24.62 7.60
C ARG A 88 11.92 -26.11 7.27
N PRO A 89 12.86 -26.62 6.46
CA PRO A 89 12.96 -28.05 6.19
C PRO A 89 13.05 -28.88 7.47
N GLY A 90 12.24 -29.92 7.58
CA GLY A 90 12.20 -30.81 8.77
C GLY A 90 11.59 -30.20 10.03
N ASP A 91 11.03 -29.00 9.95
CA ASP A 91 10.45 -28.26 11.06
C ASP A 91 9.09 -27.67 10.66
N ARG A 92 8.24 -27.37 11.66
CA ARG A 92 6.95 -26.70 11.44
C ARG A 92 7.04 -25.17 11.59
N ARG A 93 8.20 -24.65 11.94
CA ARG A 93 8.42 -23.22 12.16
C ARG A 93 8.54 -22.47 10.85
N TRP A 94 8.13 -21.23 10.85
CA TRP A 94 8.27 -20.31 9.72
C TRP A 94 9.59 -19.55 9.80
N GLN A 95 10.14 -19.22 8.66
CA GLN A 95 11.30 -18.34 8.52
C GLN A 95 11.08 -17.38 7.34
N VAL A 96 11.75 -16.25 7.34
CA VAL A 96 11.90 -15.41 6.14
C VAL A 96 13.12 -15.91 5.39
N VAL A 97 12.97 -16.16 4.09
CA VAL A 97 14.07 -16.45 3.18
C VAL A 97 14.09 -15.38 2.10
N LEU A 98 15.23 -14.71 1.94
CA LEU A 98 15.44 -13.73 0.88
C LEU A 98 16.01 -14.43 -0.36
N LYS A 99 15.40 -14.15 -1.51
CA LYS A 99 15.85 -14.61 -2.83
C LYS A 99 15.92 -13.43 -3.78
N TYR A 100 16.80 -13.49 -4.77
CA TYR A 100 16.95 -12.49 -5.80
C TYR A 100 16.61 -13.05 -7.18
N SER A 101 16.22 -12.15 -8.09
CA SER A 101 15.97 -12.47 -9.48
C SER A 101 16.20 -11.28 -10.40
N ALA A 102 16.64 -11.53 -11.61
CA ALA A 102 16.76 -10.53 -12.67
C ALA A 102 15.41 -10.25 -13.36
N ASP A 103 14.53 -11.24 -13.44
CA ASP A 103 13.28 -11.24 -14.22
C ASP A 103 11.99 -11.40 -13.37
N GLY A 104 12.15 -11.80 -12.09
CA GLY A 104 11.04 -12.09 -11.19
C GLY A 104 10.45 -13.49 -11.36
N ILE A 105 11.05 -14.33 -12.18
CA ILE A 105 10.64 -15.72 -12.49
C ILE A 105 11.66 -16.71 -11.97
N HIS A 106 12.93 -16.53 -12.35
CA HIS A 106 14.03 -17.38 -11.96
C HIS A 106 14.68 -16.85 -10.68
N TRP A 107 14.35 -17.48 -9.58
CA TRP A 107 14.82 -17.07 -8.25
C TRP A 107 16.11 -17.77 -7.86
N SER A 108 17.01 -17.03 -7.24
CA SER A 108 18.22 -17.59 -6.62
C SER A 108 17.84 -18.58 -5.51
N ARG A 109 18.79 -19.37 -5.06
CA ARG A 109 18.69 -20.02 -3.75
C ARG A 109 18.58 -18.94 -2.67
N GLY A 110 18.08 -19.31 -1.48
CA GLY A 110 18.03 -18.39 -0.35
C GLY A 110 19.40 -17.80 -0.03
N VAL A 111 19.52 -16.48 -0.12
CA VAL A 111 20.77 -15.74 0.16
C VAL A 111 20.88 -15.33 1.63
N ALA A 112 19.76 -15.18 2.32
CA ALA A 112 19.67 -14.96 3.76
C ALA A 112 18.44 -15.66 4.35
N GLN A 113 18.54 -16.05 5.61
CA GLN A 113 17.49 -16.75 6.35
C GLN A 113 17.37 -16.18 7.75
N SER A 114 16.13 -16.00 8.20
CA SER A 114 15.85 -15.48 9.55
C SER A 114 15.80 -16.59 10.60
N GLY A 115 15.79 -16.19 11.87
CA GLY A 115 15.30 -17.03 12.95
C GLY A 115 13.80 -17.32 12.83
N ASP A 116 13.19 -17.83 13.90
CA ASP A 116 11.77 -18.18 13.93
C ASP A 116 10.87 -16.96 13.66
N GLN A 117 9.87 -17.17 12.82
CA GLN A 117 8.89 -16.14 12.43
C GLN A 117 7.46 -16.58 12.71
N GLY A 118 6.55 -15.61 12.69
CA GLY A 118 5.12 -15.86 12.61
C GLY A 118 4.61 -15.85 11.16
N ASP A 119 3.37 -16.29 10.99
CA ASP A 119 2.62 -16.08 9.76
C ASP A 119 2.48 -14.57 9.46
N ARG A 120 2.19 -14.22 8.20
CA ARG A 120 1.88 -12.85 7.78
C ARG A 120 3.00 -11.82 8.03
N THR A 121 4.25 -12.25 8.00
CA THR A 121 5.40 -11.34 7.94
C THR A 121 5.51 -10.78 6.53
N THR A 122 5.74 -9.46 6.41
CA THR A 122 5.88 -8.74 5.15
C THR A 122 7.10 -7.83 5.18
N ALA A 123 7.60 -7.46 4.02
CA ALA A 123 8.75 -6.56 3.86
C ALA A 123 8.37 -5.32 3.06
N PHE A 124 9.07 -4.22 3.30
CA PHE A 124 8.97 -3.01 2.49
C PHE A 124 10.26 -2.22 2.51
N TYR A 125 10.46 -1.38 1.50
CA TYR A 125 11.56 -0.41 1.44
C TYR A 125 11.04 0.98 1.79
N ASN A 126 11.76 1.66 2.68
CA ASN A 126 11.54 3.06 3.04
C ASN A 126 12.62 3.92 2.38
N PRO A 127 12.32 4.63 1.27
CA PRO A 127 13.32 5.42 0.57
C PRO A 127 13.69 6.71 1.31
N PHE A 128 12.86 7.19 2.23
CA PHE A 128 13.14 8.39 3.03
C PHE A 128 14.28 8.16 4.03
N THR A 129 14.42 6.93 4.53
CA THR A 129 15.51 6.51 5.43
C THR A 129 16.52 5.60 4.73
N ARG A 130 16.24 5.17 3.50
CA ARG A 130 17.02 4.19 2.72
C ARG A 130 17.21 2.87 3.45
N LYS A 131 16.12 2.36 4.04
CA LYS A 131 16.14 1.13 4.79
C LYS A 131 15.03 0.18 4.34
N TRP A 132 15.36 -1.08 4.35
CA TRP A 132 14.42 -2.19 4.30
C TRP A 132 13.85 -2.43 5.69
N ALA A 133 12.59 -2.80 5.76
CA ALA A 133 11.91 -3.12 7.01
C ALA A 133 11.11 -4.42 6.90
N LEU A 134 11.00 -5.14 8.02
CA LEU A 134 10.08 -6.25 8.17
C LEU A 134 8.99 -5.90 9.17
N SER A 135 7.75 -6.15 8.77
CA SER A 135 6.59 -6.16 9.64
C SER A 135 6.32 -7.61 10.05
N MET A 136 6.67 -7.97 11.27
CA MET A 136 6.61 -9.35 11.77
C MET A 136 5.43 -9.53 12.72
N ARG A 137 4.82 -10.72 12.75
CA ARG A 137 3.74 -11.02 13.69
C ARG A 137 4.22 -10.94 15.13
N ALA A 138 3.54 -10.16 15.92
CA ALA A 138 3.66 -10.06 17.38
C ALA A 138 2.37 -10.48 18.07
N GLY A 139 2.41 -10.66 19.37
CA GLY A 139 1.26 -10.80 20.25
C GLY A 139 1.49 -10.04 21.54
N THR A 140 0.41 -9.62 22.16
CA THR A 140 0.41 -9.00 23.50
C THR A 140 -0.48 -9.80 24.44
N PRO A 141 -0.44 -9.51 25.76
CA PRO A 141 -1.42 -10.06 26.70
C PRO A 141 -2.86 -9.72 26.35
N VAL A 142 -3.11 -8.58 25.70
CA VAL A 142 -4.48 -8.10 25.35
C VAL A 142 -4.87 -8.36 23.91
N SER A 143 -3.91 -8.48 22.99
CA SER A 143 -4.17 -8.80 21.58
C SER A 143 -3.23 -9.86 21.09
N SER A 144 -3.77 -10.95 20.56
CA SER A 144 -2.97 -12.03 19.95
C SER A 144 -2.30 -11.62 18.64
N ARG A 145 -2.65 -10.44 18.10
CA ARG A 145 -2.18 -9.97 16.80
C ARG A 145 -1.78 -8.50 16.84
N SER A 146 -0.48 -8.28 16.76
CA SER A 146 0.20 -6.99 16.64
C SER A 146 1.43 -7.17 15.76
N ARG A 147 2.21 -6.12 15.57
CA ARG A 147 3.38 -6.16 14.70
C ARG A 147 4.65 -5.81 15.47
N TYR A 148 5.72 -6.58 15.22
CA TYR A 148 7.10 -6.17 15.47
C TYR A 148 7.68 -5.52 14.22
N TYR A 149 8.69 -4.69 14.42
CA TYR A 149 9.43 -3.99 13.39
C TYR A 149 10.92 -4.19 13.58
N ILE A 150 11.62 -4.39 12.48
CA ILE A 150 13.07 -4.34 12.36
C ILE A 150 13.41 -3.67 11.05
N GLU A 151 14.50 -2.88 11.01
CA GLU A 151 14.98 -2.24 9.80
C GLU A 151 16.50 -2.34 9.65
N HIS A 152 16.95 -2.41 8.40
CA HIS A 152 18.36 -2.36 8.05
C HIS A 152 18.54 -1.85 6.62
N SER A 153 19.67 -1.19 6.31
CA SER A 153 19.97 -0.72 4.94
C SER A 153 20.28 -1.87 3.98
N ASP A 154 20.83 -2.96 4.49
CA ASP A 154 21.10 -4.19 3.73
C ASP A 154 19.99 -5.21 3.98
N PRO A 155 19.28 -5.69 2.94
CA PRO A 155 18.18 -6.64 3.08
C PRO A 155 18.64 -8.04 3.53
N GLU A 156 19.89 -8.45 3.25
CA GLU A 156 20.42 -9.73 3.71
C GLU A 156 20.68 -9.70 5.22
N MET A 157 21.25 -8.60 5.71
CA MET A 157 21.43 -8.36 7.13
C MET A 157 20.09 -8.20 7.86
N LEU A 158 19.13 -7.49 7.26
CA LEU A 158 17.78 -7.36 7.81
C LEU A 158 17.18 -8.74 8.10
N VAL A 159 17.21 -9.63 7.11
CA VAL A 159 16.64 -10.98 7.24
C VAL A 159 17.43 -11.81 8.27
N SER A 160 18.75 -11.76 8.24
CA SER A 160 19.61 -12.53 9.15
C SER A 160 19.42 -12.13 10.63
N LEU A 161 19.12 -10.88 10.91
CA LEU A 161 18.88 -10.35 12.26
C LEU A 161 17.44 -10.59 12.75
N ALA A 162 16.52 -10.92 11.85
CA ALA A 162 15.09 -11.01 12.17
C ALA A 162 14.76 -12.31 12.91
N HIS A 163 14.08 -12.21 14.04
CA HIS A 163 13.49 -13.34 14.76
C HIS A 163 12.27 -12.91 15.59
N ARG A 164 11.37 -13.84 15.88
CA ARG A 164 10.13 -13.56 16.62
C ARG A 164 10.31 -13.66 18.13
N THR A 165 11.20 -14.52 18.59
CA THR A 165 11.33 -14.82 20.01
C THR A 165 12.24 -13.81 20.71
N ARG A 166 11.63 -12.89 21.42
CA ARG A 166 12.30 -12.09 22.45
C ARG A 166 12.65 -12.98 23.65
N LYS A 167 13.67 -13.79 23.56
CA LYS A 167 14.22 -14.45 24.73
C LYS A 167 15.31 -13.61 25.40
N ASP A 168 15.92 -12.72 24.64
CA ASP A 168 16.99 -11.87 25.14
C ASP A 168 16.50 -10.42 25.16
N ALA A 169 16.41 -9.85 26.36
CA ALA A 169 16.04 -8.45 26.60
C ALA A 169 17.00 -7.43 25.95
N ASP A 170 18.07 -7.92 25.34
CA ASP A 170 19.12 -7.13 24.67
C ASP A 170 18.93 -6.97 23.18
N ASP A 171 17.82 -7.47 22.59
CA ASP A 171 17.57 -7.29 21.17
C ASP A 171 17.12 -5.86 20.86
N LYS A 172 18.13 -5.01 20.67
CA LYS A 172 17.96 -3.58 20.38
C LYS A 172 17.40 -3.29 18.98
N PHE A 173 17.31 -4.30 18.12
CA PHE A 173 16.93 -4.13 16.71
C PHE A 173 15.45 -4.36 16.48
N ILE A 174 14.78 -5.22 17.26
CA ILE A 174 13.38 -5.57 17.09
C ILE A 174 12.54 -4.82 18.10
N VAL A 175 11.65 -3.97 17.60
CA VAL A 175 10.77 -3.16 18.43
C VAL A 175 9.30 -3.61 18.29
N TYR A 176 8.57 -3.47 19.39
CA TYR A 176 7.13 -3.59 19.38
C TYR A 176 6.56 -2.34 18.69
N TRP A 177 5.81 -2.52 17.60
CA TRP A 177 5.59 -1.41 16.67
C TRP A 177 4.13 -1.02 16.51
N PHE A 178 3.36 -1.80 15.76
CA PHE A 178 2.00 -1.43 15.36
C PHE A 178 0.97 -2.35 16.02
N THR A 179 0.09 -1.75 16.84
CA THR A 179 -0.91 -2.45 17.64
C THR A 179 -2.30 -1.93 17.33
N PRO A 180 -3.36 -2.72 17.58
CA PRO A 180 -4.70 -2.17 17.60
C PRO A 180 -4.82 -1.11 18.71
N ASP A 181 -5.67 -0.14 18.51
CA ASP A 181 -6.09 0.82 19.52
C ASP A 181 -7.57 0.62 19.89
N ASP A 182 -8.08 1.44 20.80
CA ASP A 182 -9.45 1.37 21.30
C ASP A 182 -10.55 1.76 20.29
N LYS A 183 -10.15 2.31 19.14
CA LYS A 183 -11.04 2.74 18.05
C LYS A 183 -11.16 1.72 16.93
N GLU A 184 -10.40 0.63 16.99
CA GLU A 184 -10.53 -0.45 16.00
C GLU A 184 -11.93 -1.06 16.02
N LEU A 185 -12.47 -1.34 14.83
CA LEU A 185 -13.81 -1.88 14.69
C LEU A 185 -13.89 -3.28 15.28
N ARG A 186 -14.87 -3.50 16.16
CA ARG A 186 -15.20 -4.81 16.72
C ARG A 186 -16.21 -5.53 15.85
N HIS A 187 -16.22 -6.84 15.93
CA HIS A 187 -17.22 -7.66 15.26
C HIS A 187 -18.56 -7.54 15.98
N GLU A 188 -19.62 -7.18 15.24
CA GLU A 188 -20.96 -6.95 15.83
C GLU A 188 -21.51 -8.14 16.62
N LYS A 189 -21.30 -9.37 16.10
CA LYS A 189 -21.76 -10.61 16.74
C LYS A 189 -20.84 -11.16 17.84
N TYR A 190 -19.60 -10.65 17.91
CA TYR A 190 -18.55 -11.09 18.83
C TYR A 190 -17.83 -9.88 19.43
N PRO A 191 -18.54 -8.98 20.11
CA PRO A 191 -17.98 -7.72 20.61
C PRO A 191 -16.92 -7.92 21.71
N GLU A 192 -16.91 -9.11 22.33
CA GLU A 192 -15.92 -9.51 23.34
C GLU A 192 -14.55 -9.85 22.75
N VAL A 193 -14.48 -10.06 21.42
CA VAL A 193 -13.20 -10.37 20.77
C VAL A 193 -12.39 -9.09 20.60
N GLU A 194 -11.20 -9.06 21.20
CA GLU A 194 -10.29 -7.93 21.03
C GLU A 194 -9.75 -7.87 19.59
N PRO A 195 -9.84 -6.70 18.93
CA PRO A 195 -9.28 -6.52 17.60
C PRO A 195 -7.78 -6.78 17.55
N GLY A 196 -7.28 -7.09 16.38
CA GLY A 196 -5.87 -7.32 16.15
C GLY A 196 -5.39 -6.83 14.78
N ILE A 197 -4.08 -6.64 14.65
CA ILE A 197 -3.44 -6.29 13.38
C ILE A 197 -2.93 -7.58 12.73
N TYR A 198 -3.63 -8.04 11.69
CA TYR A 198 -3.36 -9.33 11.06
C TYR A 198 -2.10 -9.30 10.19
N ASN A 199 -1.95 -8.28 9.34
CA ASN A 199 -0.74 -7.96 8.57
C ASN A 199 -0.64 -6.46 8.37
N PHE A 200 0.52 -6.01 7.90
CA PHE A 200 0.78 -4.61 7.62
C PHE A 200 1.76 -4.51 6.44
N ASP A 201 1.30 -3.88 5.37
CA ASP A 201 2.05 -3.66 4.15
C ASP A 201 2.27 -2.16 3.96
N ALA A 202 3.51 -1.73 3.69
CA ALA A 202 3.81 -0.33 3.46
C ALA A 202 4.48 -0.11 2.10
N ILE A 203 4.23 1.06 1.51
CA ILE A 203 4.77 1.47 0.22
C ILE A 203 4.99 2.97 0.19
N PRO A 204 6.09 3.47 -0.40
CA PRO A 204 6.24 4.90 -0.67
C PRO A 204 5.27 5.33 -1.79
N TYR A 205 4.55 6.40 -1.54
CA TYR A 205 3.64 7.03 -2.49
C TYR A 205 3.72 8.55 -2.33
N GLU A 206 3.98 9.26 -3.43
CA GLU A 206 4.25 10.69 -3.41
C GLU A 206 5.31 11.05 -2.34
N SER A 207 4.99 11.88 -1.39
CA SER A 207 5.93 12.34 -0.34
C SER A 207 5.78 11.62 1.02
N ILE A 208 5.05 10.49 1.05
CA ILE A 208 4.74 9.76 2.29
C ILE A 208 4.86 8.24 2.11
N MET A 209 4.86 7.52 3.23
CA MET A 209 4.60 6.08 3.24
C MET A 209 3.12 5.84 3.49
N LEU A 210 2.47 5.06 2.63
CA LEU A 210 1.15 4.49 2.88
C LEU A 210 1.31 3.15 3.58
N GLY A 211 0.46 2.86 4.56
CA GLY A 211 0.40 1.59 5.26
C GLY A 211 -0.99 1.00 5.13
N PHE A 212 -1.09 -0.19 4.53
CA PHE A 212 -2.33 -0.95 4.44
C PHE A 212 -2.27 -2.09 5.44
N TYR A 213 -3.16 -2.05 6.42
CA TYR A 213 -3.18 -3.09 7.44
C TYR A 213 -4.53 -3.80 7.48
N SER A 214 -4.46 -5.10 7.74
CA SER A 214 -5.64 -5.91 7.93
C SER A 214 -6.04 -5.86 9.40
N ALA A 215 -7.12 -5.15 9.70
CA ALA A 215 -7.72 -5.14 11.02
C ALA A 215 -8.57 -6.39 11.18
N TRP A 216 -8.17 -7.26 12.12
CA TRP A 216 -8.85 -8.50 12.45
C TRP A 216 -9.83 -8.25 13.59
N ALA A 217 -11.11 -8.46 13.34
CA ALA A 217 -12.17 -8.34 14.33
C ALA A 217 -12.64 -9.72 14.87
N GLY A 218 -11.98 -10.80 14.46
CA GLY A 218 -12.33 -12.13 14.91
C GLY A 218 -13.54 -12.75 14.18
N PRO A 219 -14.14 -13.82 14.75
CA PRO A 219 -13.61 -14.58 15.86
C PRO A 219 -12.47 -15.54 15.43
N GLU A 220 -11.97 -16.33 16.37
CA GLU A 220 -10.96 -17.36 16.07
C GLU A 220 -11.51 -18.48 15.18
N ASN A 221 -10.60 -19.20 14.51
CA ASN A 221 -10.95 -20.27 13.56
C ASN A 221 -11.95 -21.28 14.12
N ARG A 222 -11.75 -21.74 15.36
CA ARG A 222 -12.61 -22.71 16.02
C ARG A 222 -14.06 -22.22 16.17
N VAL A 223 -14.24 -20.94 16.44
CA VAL A 223 -15.56 -20.31 16.52
C VAL A 223 -16.17 -20.18 15.13
N CYS A 224 -15.36 -19.79 14.14
CA CYS A 224 -15.80 -19.73 12.74
C CYS A 224 -16.31 -21.09 12.23
N GLU A 225 -15.58 -22.16 12.52
CA GLU A 225 -15.98 -23.53 12.15
C GLU A 225 -17.28 -23.97 12.82
N ARG A 226 -17.40 -23.69 14.12
CA ARG A 226 -18.61 -24.02 14.88
C ARG A 226 -19.85 -23.29 14.35
N ASP A 227 -19.70 -22.00 14.05
CA ASP A 227 -20.82 -21.10 13.76
C ASP A 227 -21.06 -20.94 12.24
N GLY A 228 -20.25 -21.58 11.41
CA GLY A 228 -20.37 -21.54 9.93
C GLY A 228 -20.13 -20.15 9.34
N ILE A 229 -19.19 -19.39 9.89
CA ILE A 229 -18.85 -18.03 9.48
C ILE A 229 -17.38 -17.91 9.11
N GLN A 230 -17.01 -16.79 8.50
CA GLN A 230 -15.62 -16.41 8.28
C GLN A 230 -15.15 -15.46 9.39
N LYS A 231 -13.87 -15.55 9.73
CA LYS A 231 -13.24 -14.49 10.52
C LYS A 231 -13.24 -13.20 9.74
N ARG A 232 -13.66 -12.11 10.38
CA ARG A 232 -13.70 -10.81 9.75
C ARG A 232 -12.32 -10.18 9.77
N ASN A 233 -11.77 -9.91 8.60
CA ASN A 233 -10.69 -8.98 8.38
C ASN A 233 -11.19 -7.91 7.41
N ILE A 234 -10.79 -6.68 7.66
CA ILE A 234 -11.02 -5.52 6.80
C ILE A 234 -9.67 -4.86 6.53
N ILE A 235 -9.57 -4.12 5.43
CA ILE A 235 -8.37 -3.36 5.13
C ILE A 235 -8.55 -1.93 5.60
N SER A 236 -7.62 -1.47 6.40
CA SER A 236 -7.55 -0.10 6.90
C SER A 236 -6.30 0.60 6.39
N LEU A 237 -6.29 1.92 6.42
CA LEU A 237 -5.24 2.78 5.88
C LEU A 237 -4.55 3.56 6.99
N GLY A 238 -3.24 3.55 6.97
CA GLY A 238 -2.38 4.46 7.71
C GLY A 238 -1.45 5.24 6.77
N TYR A 239 -0.88 6.31 7.25
CA TYR A 239 0.16 7.05 6.55
C TYR A 239 1.27 7.48 7.51
N SER A 240 2.47 7.68 6.97
CA SER A 240 3.65 8.06 7.74
C SER A 240 4.57 8.96 6.93
N ARG A 241 5.26 9.89 7.58
CA ARG A 241 6.30 10.70 6.94
C ARG A 241 7.71 10.12 7.13
N ASP A 242 7.89 9.23 8.10
CA ASP A 242 9.17 8.59 8.41
C ASP A 242 9.19 7.08 8.15
N GLY A 243 8.02 6.49 7.86
CA GLY A 243 7.87 5.05 7.60
C GLY A 243 7.87 4.19 8.85
N PHE A 244 7.90 4.81 10.04
CA PHE A 244 7.82 4.12 11.32
C PHE A 244 6.58 4.53 12.12
N HIS A 245 6.34 5.83 12.31
CA HIS A 245 5.17 6.34 13.01
C HIS A 245 3.99 6.50 12.03
N PHE A 246 3.07 5.55 12.05
CA PHE A 246 1.88 5.58 11.20
C PHE A 246 0.69 6.16 11.93
N SER A 247 0.13 7.23 11.36
CA SER A 247 -1.15 7.81 11.75
C SER A 247 -2.29 7.13 11.01
N ARG A 248 -3.44 7.01 11.68
CA ARG A 248 -4.69 6.49 11.11
C ARG A 248 -5.62 7.67 10.85
N PRO A 249 -5.87 8.07 9.60
CA PRO A 249 -6.74 9.23 9.31
C PRO A 249 -8.18 8.96 9.74
N THR A 250 -8.57 7.69 9.70
CA THR A 250 -9.86 7.18 10.15
C THR A 250 -9.72 5.70 10.50
N HIS A 251 -10.61 5.19 11.37
CA HIS A 251 -10.75 3.77 11.64
C HIS A 251 -11.87 3.12 10.80
N GLN A 252 -12.48 3.89 9.88
CA GLN A 252 -13.37 3.31 8.88
C GLN A 252 -12.59 2.44 7.90
N PRO A 253 -13.17 1.33 7.44
CA PRO A 253 -12.48 0.47 6.48
C PRO A 253 -12.13 1.21 5.20
N PHE A 254 -10.89 1.07 4.74
CA PHE A 254 -10.49 1.45 3.39
C PHE A 254 -11.09 0.49 2.35
N MET A 255 -11.07 -0.82 2.67
CA MET A 255 -11.82 -1.84 1.94
C MET A 255 -12.56 -2.72 2.95
N ASN A 256 -13.87 -2.80 2.83
CA ASN A 256 -14.72 -3.57 3.74
C ASN A 256 -15.14 -4.90 3.13
N VAL A 257 -15.58 -5.81 3.97
CA VAL A 257 -16.30 -7.00 3.56
C VAL A 257 -17.68 -6.62 3.01
N ASN A 258 -18.20 -7.46 2.10
CA ASN A 258 -19.56 -7.35 1.60
C ASN A 258 -20.35 -8.60 2.00
N GLU A 259 -21.25 -8.48 2.94
CA GLU A 259 -22.05 -9.60 3.47
C GLU A 259 -23.29 -9.93 2.62
N THR A 260 -23.32 -9.50 1.36
CA THR A 260 -24.33 -9.93 0.38
C THR A 260 -24.00 -11.34 -0.11
N ASP A 261 -24.99 -12.22 -0.17
CA ASP A 261 -24.83 -13.59 -0.63
C ASP A 261 -24.18 -13.64 -2.03
N GLY A 262 -23.16 -14.48 -2.15
CA GLY A 262 -22.41 -14.64 -3.37
C GLY A 262 -21.28 -13.62 -3.60
N ALA A 263 -21.13 -12.60 -2.75
CA ALA A 263 -20.03 -11.65 -2.84
C ALA A 263 -18.67 -12.37 -2.69
N TRP A 264 -17.71 -12.00 -3.54
CA TRP A 264 -16.37 -12.61 -3.55
C TRP A 264 -15.57 -12.32 -2.27
N ASN A 265 -15.89 -11.23 -1.57
CA ASN A 265 -15.28 -10.76 -0.33
C ASN A 265 -16.28 -10.81 0.87
N TRP A 266 -17.14 -11.81 0.89
CA TRP A 266 -18.28 -11.86 1.80
C TRP A 266 -17.91 -11.66 3.27
N GLY A 267 -16.94 -12.34 3.81
CA GLY A 267 -16.63 -12.26 5.25
C GLY A 267 -15.20 -11.89 5.57
N ASN A 268 -14.31 -11.85 4.59
CA ASN A 268 -12.89 -11.71 4.87
C ASN A 268 -12.16 -11.02 3.71
N MET A 269 -11.63 -9.84 3.99
CA MET A 269 -10.65 -9.12 3.16
C MET A 269 -9.28 -9.26 3.83
N GLN A 270 -8.53 -10.29 3.50
CA GLN A 270 -7.39 -10.69 4.32
C GLN A 270 -6.13 -9.88 4.08
N SER A 271 -5.89 -9.45 2.86
CA SER A 271 -4.77 -8.57 2.52
C SER A 271 -5.07 -7.81 1.24
N VAL A 272 -4.59 -6.60 1.17
CA VAL A 272 -4.30 -5.91 -0.06
C VAL A 272 -2.82 -6.16 -0.34
N ASN A 273 -2.43 -6.12 -1.60
CA ASN A 273 -1.03 -6.40 -1.95
C ASN A 273 -0.02 -5.33 -1.44
N GLY A 274 -0.52 -4.25 -0.85
CA GLY A 274 0.28 -3.14 -0.30
C GLY A 274 0.83 -2.18 -1.37
N VAL A 275 0.75 -2.54 -2.65
CA VAL A 275 1.37 -1.80 -3.74
C VAL A 275 0.30 -1.36 -4.75
N PRO A 276 -0.22 -0.13 -4.68
CA PRO A 276 -1.11 0.38 -5.70
C PRO A 276 -0.35 0.61 -7.03
N LEU A 277 -1.00 0.24 -8.13
CA LEU A 277 -0.54 0.59 -9.47
C LEU A 277 -1.19 1.90 -9.92
N ILE A 278 -0.47 2.72 -10.67
CA ILE A 278 -1.00 3.95 -11.25
C ILE A 278 -1.41 3.67 -12.69
N VAL A 279 -2.71 3.79 -12.97
CA VAL A 279 -3.29 3.54 -14.30
C VAL A 279 -4.09 4.76 -14.73
N GLY A 280 -3.46 5.66 -15.47
CA GLY A 280 -4.04 6.97 -15.79
C GLY A 280 -4.36 7.76 -14.51
N ASP A 281 -5.61 8.18 -14.39
CA ASP A 281 -6.13 8.94 -13.23
C ASP A 281 -6.63 8.05 -12.08
N SER A 282 -6.24 6.78 -12.05
CA SER A 282 -6.71 5.82 -11.06
C SER A 282 -5.55 5.06 -10.41
N LEU A 283 -5.78 4.67 -9.17
CA LEU A 283 -4.98 3.69 -8.46
C LEU A 283 -5.70 2.34 -8.49
N TYR A 284 -4.97 1.27 -8.78
CA TYR A 284 -5.47 -0.09 -8.78
C TYR A 284 -4.92 -0.85 -7.58
N PHE A 285 -5.82 -1.44 -6.80
CA PHE A 285 -5.49 -2.28 -5.65
C PHE A 285 -6.04 -3.68 -5.88
N TYR A 286 -5.24 -4.68 -5.61
CA TYR A 286 -5.68 -6.07 -5.69
C TYR A 286 -5.76 -6.64 -4.29
N ALA A 287 -6.93 -7.10 -3.92
CA ALA A 287 -7.20 -7.58 -2.59
C ALA A 287 -7.66 -9.04 -2.60
N SER A 288 -7.25 -9.77 -1.58
CA SER A 288 -7.67 -11.15 -1.35
C SER A 288 -8.97 -11.15 -0.56
N GLY A 289 -10.02 -11.73 -1.14
CA GLY A 289 -11.32 -11.89 -0.50
C GLY A 289 -11.74 -13.36 -0.39
N ARG A 290 -12.64 -13.65 0.53
CA ARG A 290 -13.21 -14.99 0.72
C ARG A 290 -14.73 -14.96 0.65
N ARG A 291 -15.28 -15.90 -0.12
CA ARG A 291 -16.72 -16.15 -0.15
C ARG A 291 -17.17 -16.88 1.12
N LEU A 292 -18.45 -16.80 1.43
CA LEU A 292 -19.05 -17.62 2.47
C LEU A 292 -18.88 -19.11 2.13
N SER A 293 -18.38 -19.84 3.11
CA SER A 293 -18.43 -21.31 3.13
C SER A 293 -18.76 -21.76 4.53
N LYS A 294 -19.57 -22.81 4.66
CA LYS A 294 -19.87 -23.46 5.94
C LYS A 294 -18.64 -24.11 6.58
N ILE A 295 -17.62 -24.37 5.76
CA ILE A 295 -16.33 -24.90 6.21
C ILE A 295 -15.28 -23.82 5.90
N MET A 296 -14.68 -23.27 6.93
CA MET A 296 -13.75 -22.14 6.83
C MET A 296 -12.60 -22.40 5.82
N TRP A 297 -12.14 -23.65 5.72
CA TRP A 297 -11.04 -24.05 4.85
C TRP A 297 -11.47 -24.37 3.41
N ASP A 298 -12.76 -24.58 3.16
CA ASP A 298 -13.34 -24.76 1.82
C ASP A 298 -13.77 -23.44 1.17
N SER A 299 -13.51 -22.32 1.84
CA SER A 299 -13.87 -21.02 1.30
C SER A 299 -13.10 -20.73 0.02
N HIS A 300 -13.81 -20.42 -1.06
CA HIS A 300 -13.18 -19.97 -2.29
C HIS A 300 -12.50 -18.62 -2.06
N THR A 301 -11.20 -18.60 -2.26
CA THR A 301 -10.39 -17.37 -2.21
C THR A 301 -10.34 -16.78 -3.61
N SER A 302 -10.57 -15.47 -3.69
CA SER A 302 -10.54 -14.71 -4.95
C SER A 302 -9.64 -13.51 -4.79
N THR A 303 -9.03 -13.07 -5.89
CA THR A 303 -8.39 -11.76 -5.98
C THR A 303 -9.36 -10.83 -6.69
N GLY A 304 -9.69 -9.72 -6.05
CA GLY A 304 -10.52 -8.65 -6.61
C GLY A 304 -9.73 -7.39 -6.87
N LEU A 305 -10.16 -6.63 -7.86
CA LEU A 305 -9.63 -5.31 -8.19
C LEU A 305 -10.52 -4.25 -7.55
N ALA A 306 -9.91 -3.37 -6.75
CA ALA A 306 -10.52 -2.12 -6.30
C ALA A 306 -9.81 -0.94 -6.98
N THR A 307 -10.57 0.08 -7.33
CA THR A 307 -10.03 1.29 -7.96
C THR A 307 -10.32 2.51 -7.11
N LEU A 308 -9.36 3.40 -7.04
CA LEU A 308 -9.47 4.68 -6.38
C LEU A 308 -9.04 5.78 -7.34
N ARG A 309 -9.63 6.97 -7.25
CA ARG A 309 -9.09 8.17 -7.89
C ARG A 309 -7.61 8.33 -7.49
N ARG A 310 -6.72 8.73 -8.41
CA ARG A 310 -5.34 9.08 -8.08
C ARG A 310 -5.33 10.10 -6.94
N ASP A 311 -4.52 9.89 -5.91
CA ASP A 311 -4.43 10.68 -4.66
C ASP A 311 -5.75 10.81 -3.87
N GLY A 312 -6.75 10.00 -4.18
CA GLY A 312 -8.10 10.09 -3.64
C GLY A 312 -8.35 9.45 -2.29
N PHE A 313 -7.31 9.24 -1.47
CA PHE A 313 -7.42 8.54 -0.18
C PHE A 313 -8.30 9.26 0.83
N VAL A 314 -8.20 10.59 0.87
CA VAL A 314 -8.99 11.50 1.72
C VAL A 314 -9.21 12.81 0.97
N SER A 315 -10.21 13.59 1.38
CA SER A 315 -10.45 14.94 0.85
C SER A 315 -10.80 15.93 1.95
N MET A 316 -10.52 17.20 1.67
CA MET A 316 -11.15 18.30 2.37
C MET A 316 -12.44 18.64 1.63
N HIS A 317 -13.58 18.51 2.31
CA HIS A 317 -14.91 18.67 1.72
C HIS A 317 -15.56 19.99 2.13
N ALA A 318 -16.22 20.67 1.20
CA ALA A 318 -17.11 21.79 1.47
C ALA A 318 -18.48 21.57 0.84
N GLY A 319 -19.55 21.85 1.61
CA GLY A 319 -20.92 21.85 1.13
C GLY A 319 -21.31 23.16 0.46
N LYS A 320 -22.60 23.54 0.56
CA LYS A 320 -23.14 24.77 -0.05
C LYS A 320 -22.50 26.06 0.49
N LYS A 321 -22.14 26.09 1.76
CA LYS A 321 -21.42 27.20 2.38
C LYS A 321 -19.95 27.09 1.98
N GLU A 322 -19.37 28.20 1.50
CA GLU A 322 -17.95 28.27 1.21
C GLU A 322 -17.12 27.97 2.45
N GLY A 323 -16.21 26.98 2.34
CA GLY A 323 -15.17 26.70 3.30
C GLY A 323 -13.81 27.13 2.77
N TYR A 324 -12.86 27.27 3.67
CA TYR A 324 -11.46 27.51 3.29
C TYR A 324 -10.49 26.66 4.09
N LEU A 325 -9.37 26.35 3.47
CA LEU A 325 -8.21 25.69 4.04
C LEU A 325 -6.99 26.58 3.81
N THR A 326 -6.25 26.88 4.85
CA THR A 326 -4.94 27.55 4.75
C THR A 326 -3.86 26.55 5.13
N THR A 327 -2.80 26.46 4.31
CA THR A 327 -1.67 25.57 4.61
C THR A 327 -0.80 26.14 5.72
N GLU A 328 0.00 25.29 6.35
CA GLU A 328 1.20 25.75 7.04
C GLU A 328 2.13 26.45 6.06
N THR A 329 3.20 27.07 6.59
CA THR A 329 4.23 27.72 5.76
C THR A 329 4.84 26.74 4.78
N LEU A 330 4.85 27.11 3.51
CA LEU A 330 5.42 26.33 2.42
C LEU A 330 6.67 27.04 1.87
N SER A 331 7.72 26.27 1.65
CA SER A 331 8.88 26.64 0.83
C SER A 331 8.97 25.65 -0.33
N PHE A 332 9.23 26.13 -1.55
CA PHE A 332 9.19 25.31 -2.75
C PHE A 332 10.22 25.76 -3.78
N ASP A 333 10.60 24.85 -4.68
CA ASP A 333 11.52 25.08 -5.80
C ASP A 333 10.85 24.90 -7.17
N GLY A 334 9.62 24.41 -7.21
CA GLY A 334 8.78 24.32 -8.39
C GLY A 334 8.24 25.69 -8.83
N LYS A 335 7.29 25.70 -9.76
CA LYS A 335 6.62 26.93 -10.23
C LYS A 335 5.16 26.77 -10.63
N TYR A 336 4.71 25.57 -10.99
CA TYR A 336 3.33 25.34 -11.43
C TYR A 336 2.52 24.68 -10.33
N LEU A 337 1.51 25.39 -9.83
CA LEU A 337 0.62 24.86 -8.83
C LEU A 337 -0.47 23.99 -9.47
N PHE A 338 -0.54 22.76 -9.06
CA PHE A 338 -1.61 21.84 -9.44
C PHE A 338 -2.47 21.47 -8.26
N VAL A 339 -3.73 21.15 -8.55
CA VAL A 339 -4.67 20.59 -7.59
C VAL A 339 -5.36 19.36 -8.16
N ASN A 340 -5.65 18.42 -7.28
CA ASN A 340 -6.55 17.30 -7.52
C ASN A 340 -7.86 17.63 -6.81
N ALA A 341 -8.93 17.92 -7.56
CA ALA A 341 -10.20 18.33 -6.99
C ALA A 341 -11.40 17.87 -7.85
N ASP A 342 -12.54 17.66 -7.17
CA ASP A 342 -13.83 17.47 -7.79
C ASP A 342 -14.78 18.58 -7.36
N VAL A 343 -15.05 19.51 -8.26
CA VAL A 343 -15.96 20.64 -8.07
C VAL A 343 -17.05 20.68 -9.12
N ARG A 344 -17.50 19.53 -9.60
CA ARG A 344 -18.58 19.41 -10.59
C ARG A 344 -19.86 20.15 -10.18
N ALA A 345 -20.14 20.18 -8.86
CA ALA A 345 -21.29 20.90 -8.31
C ALA A 345 -20.95 22.29 -7.77
N GLY A 346 -19.70 22.76 -7.91
CA GLY A 346 -19.26 23.98 -7.27
C GLY A 346 -18.05 24.66 -7.88
N LYS A 347 -17.13 25.09 -7.01
CA LYS A 347 -15.94 25.86 -7.41
C LYS A 347 -14.79 25.71 -6.42
N LEU A 348 -13.56 25.91 -6.93
CA LEU A 348 -12.34 26.06 -6.16
C LEU A 348 -11.58 27.31 -6.64
N ALA A 349 -11.14 28.16 -5.70
CA ALA A 349 -10.21 29.25 -5.96
C ALA A 349 -9.03 29.18 -5.00
N VAL A 350 -7.88 29.70 -5.42
CA VAL A 350 -6.65 29.69 -4.62
C VAL A 350 -6.10 31.11 -4.50
N GLU A 351 -5.66 31.44 -3.30
CA GLU A 351 -4.97 32.69 -2.96
C GLU A 351 -3.60 32.34 -2.36
N VAL A 352 -2.59 33.13 -2.68
CA VAL A 352 -1.27 33.01 -2.07
C VAL A 352 -1.09 34.14 -1.06
N LEU A 353 -0.70 33.76 0.16
CA LEU A 353 -0.45 34.66 1.27
C LEU A 353 1.06 34.69 1.58
N ASP A 354 1.55 35.81 2.07
CA ASP A 354 2.89 35.92 2.64
C ASP A 354 2.98 35.30 4.05
N GLU A 355 4.15 35.35 4.68
CA GLU A 355 4.37 34.85 6.04
C GLU A 355 3.50 35.49 7.10
N GLN A 356 3.04 36.72 6.86
CA GLN A 356 2.15 37.46 7.76
C GLN A 356 0.66 37.16 7.50
N GLY A 357 0.37 36.29 6.52
CA GLY A 357 -1.00 35.93 6.13
C GLY A 357 -1.70 36.99 5.26
N MET A 358 -0.95 37.92 4.66
CA MET A 358 -1.49 38.91 3.77
C MET A 358 -1.46 38.44 2.31
N PRO A 359 -2.51 38.73 1.50
CA PRO A 359 -2.52 38.36 0.10
C PRO A 359 -1.38 39.02 -0.68
N ILE A 360 -0.64 38.18 -1.45
CA ILE A 360 0.41 38.67 -2.33
C ILE A 360 -0.22 39.28 -3.58
N GLU A 361 0.23 40.48 -3.98
CA GLU A 361 -0.28 41.20 -5.15
C GLU A 361 -0.19 40.33 -6.42
N GLY A 362 -1.28 40.28 -7.17
CA GLY A 362 -1.43 39.45 -8.38
C GLY A 362 -1.78 37.98 -8.14
N PHE A 363 -1.73 37.51 -6.89
CA PHE A 363 -2.08 36.14 -6.47
C PHE A 363 -3.27 36.06 -5.53
N GLY A 364 -4.03 37.14 -5.39
CA GLY A 364 -5.23 37.19 -4.55
C GLY A 364 -6.38 36.37 -5.14
N VAL A 365 -7.37 36.05 -4.30
CA VAL A 365 -8.56 35.28 -4.70
C VAL A 365 -9.33 35.90 -5.87
N LYS A 366 -9.32 37.27 -5.98
CA LYS A 366 -9.97 38.01 -7.07
C LYS A 366 -9.26 37.87 -8.42
N ASP A 367 -7.98 37.52 -8.39
CA ASP A 367 -7.16 37.30 -9.57
C ASP A 367 -7.15 35.85 -10.00
N CYS A 368 -7.50 34.91 -9.13
CA CYS A 368 -7.52 33.48 -9.41
C CYS A 368 -8.48 33.14 -10.58
N VAL A 369 -7.99 32.33 -11.51
CA VAL A 369 -8.84 31.69 -12.51
C VAL A 369 -9.55 30.52 -11.82
N VAL A 370 -10.80 30.73 -11.47
CA VAL A 370 -11.57 29.85 -10.62
C VAL A 370 -11.90 28.55 -11.37
N MET A 371 -11.50 27.39 -10.83
CA MET A 371 -11.96 26.08 -11.26
C MET A 371 -13.45 25.93 -10.97
N ARG A 372 -14.26 25.60 -11.99
CA ARG A 372 -15.73 25.51 -11.86
C ARG A 372 -16.27 24.33 -12.65
N LYS A 373 -17.24 23.61 -12.06
CA LYS A 373 -17.97 22.50 -12.70
C LYS A 373 -17.03 21.47 -13.32
N GLU A 374 -15.90 21.20 -12.66
CA GLU A 374 -14.82 20.38 -13.18
C GLU A 374 -14.45 19.28 -12.19
N ASN A 375 -13.93 18.19 -12.73
CA ASN A 375 -13.35 17.10 -11.99
C ASN A 375 -11.99 16.78 -12.64
N SER A 376 -10.90 17.08 -11.97
CA SER A 376 -9.56 16.87 -12.49
C SER A 376 -8.63 16.35 -11.41
N THR A 377 -7.87 15.32 -11.75
CA THR A 377 -6.78 14.81 -10.90
C THR A 377 -5.53 15.67 -11.00
N LYS A 378 -5.46 16.57 -12.02
CA LYS A 378 -4.29 17.41 -12.29
C LYS A 378 -4.71 18.73 -12.97
N TYR A 379 -5.34 19.61 -12.20
CA TYR A 379 -5.76 20.92 -12.67
C TYR A 379 -4.67 21.97 -12.39
N LEU A 380 -4.21 22.69 -13.41
CA LEU A 380 -3.24 23.79 -13.27
C LEU A 380 -3.96 25.05 -12.75
N VAL A 381 -3.55 25.53 -11.58
CA VAL A 381 -4.04 26.78 -11.00
C VAL A 381 -3.26 27.95 -11.59
N THR A 382 -3.99 28.97 -12.05
CA THR A 382 -3.41 30.22 -12.59
C THR A 382 -4.16 31.45 -12.07
N TRP A 383 -3.57 32.60 -12.23
CA TRP A 383 -4.17 33.91 -11.95
C TRP A 383 -4.18 34.75 -13.22
N LYS A 384 -5.04 35.76 -13.30
CA LYS A 384 -5.27 36.58 -14.51
C LYS A 384 -3.95 37.02 -15.20
N ASN A 385 -3.01 37.50 -14.38
CA ASN A 385 -1.72 38.02 -14.86
C ASN A 385 -0.51 37.15 -14.47
N GLN A 386 -0.74 36.03 -13.77
CA GLN A 386 0.28 35.13 -13.30
C GLN A 386 -0.07 33.69 -13.71
N LYS A 387 0.77 33.09 -14.56
CA LYS A 387 0.57 31.72 -15.04
C LYS A 387 1.21 30.67 -14.12
N ASP A 388 2.08 31.09 -13.24
CA ASP A 388 2.81 30.23 -12.33
C ASP A 388 3.31 31.01 -11.08
N LEU A 389 4.02 30.33 -10.18
CA LEU A 389 4.55 30.85 -8.93
C LEU A 389 6.06 31.20 -9.03
N ALA A 390 6.64 31.34 -10.23
CA ALA A 390 8.09 31.50 -10.40
C ALA A 390 8.67 32.69 -9.62
N THR A 391 7.93 33.80 -9.54
CA THR A 391 8.32 35.00 -8.79
C THR A 391 8.33 34.82 -7.26
N LEU A 392 7.73 33.75 -6.77
CA LEU A 392 7.61 33.40 -5.36
C LEU A 392 8.54 32.25 -4.96
N LYS A 393 9.30 31.70 -5.91
CA LYS A 393 10.24 30.61 -5.65
C LYS A 393 11.22 30.97 -4.53
N GLY A 394 11.38 30.07 -3.56
CA GLY A 394 12.25 30.24 -2.40
C GLY A 394 11.74 31.19 -1.33
N LYS A 395 10.55 31.78 -1.52
CA LYS A 395 9.86 32.54 -0.47
C LYS A 395 9.01 31.60 0.36
N ASN A 396 8.86 31.94 1.63
CA ASN A 396 7.89 31.31 2.51
C ASN A 396 6.51 31.90 2.22
N ILE A 397 5.54 31.02 1.94
CA ILE A 397 4.16 31.41 1.62
C ILE A 397 3.16 30.50 2.32
N HIS A 398 1.89 30.92 2.33
CA HIS A 398 0.76 30.03 2.58
C HIS A 398 -0.13 29.99 1.34
N LEU A 399 -0.73 28.82 1.07
CA LEU A 399 -1.80 28.68 0.09
C LEU A 399 -3.13 28.63 0.82
N LYS A 400 -4.08 29.45 0.36
CA LYS A 400 -5.44 29.44 0.90
C LYS A 400 -6.41 29.01 -0.20
N PHE A 401 -7.08 27.90 0.02
CA PHE A 401 -8.04 27.30 -0.88
C PHE A 401 -9.46 27.67 -0.43
N TYR A 402 -10.27 28.17 -1.34
CA TYR A 402 -11.69 28.50 -1.14
C TYR A 402 -12.53 27.48 -1.91
N LEU A 403 -13.33 26.69 -1.22
CA LEU A 403 -14.06 25.55 -1.78
C LEU A 403 -15.56 25.68 -1.51
N THR A 404 -16.38 25.41 -2.52
CA THR A 404 -17.84 25.33 -2.41
C THR A 404 -18.33 24.12 -3.19
N ASN A 405 -19.21 23.31 -2.59
CA ASN A 405 -19.79 22.09 -3.17
C ASN A 405 -18.74 21.23 -3.90
N GLY A 406 -17.74 20.76 -3.17
CA GLY A 406 -16.68 19.98 -3.79
C GLY A 406 -15.70 19.40 -2.80
N ASP A 407 -14.70 18.71 -3.35
CA ASP A 407 -13.66 17.98 -2.66
C ASP A 407 -12.29 18.39 -3.20
N LEU A 408 -11.36 18.73 -2.30
CA LEU A 408 -9.94 18.92 -2.58
C LEU A 408 -9.17 17.72 -2.03
N TYR A 409 -8.53 16.94 -2.90
CA TYR A 409 -7.81 15.72 -2.53
C TYR A 409 -6.32 15.97 -2.30
N ALA A 410 -5.68 16.73 -3.21
CA ALA A 410 -4.24 17.00 -3.14
C ALA A 410 -3.89 18.33 -3.82
N PHE A 411 -2.73 18.85 -3.49
CA PHE A 411 -2.06 19.91 -4.25
C PHE A 411 -0.54 19.67 -4.27
N TRP A 412 0.12 20.18 -5.29
CA TRP A 412 1.59 20.18 -5.38
C TRP A 412 2.09 21.30 -6.27
N ILE A 413 3.37 21.66 -6.14
CA ILE A 413 4.02 22.66 -6.96
C ILE A 413 5.09 21.98 -7.80
N SER A 414 4.77 21.76 -9.07
CA SER A 414 5.63 21.09 -10.05
C SER A 414 6.66 22.04 -10.66
N PRO A 415 7.87 21.61 -10.98
CA PRO A 415 8.79 22.37 -11.80
C PRO A 415 8.38 22.42 -13.28
N TRP A 416 7.49 21.50 -13.73
CA TRP A 416 7.05 21.35 -15.11
C TRP A 416 5.57 21.69 -15.30
N SER A 417 5.25 22.29 -16.47
CA SER A 417 3.86 22.58 -16.84
C SER A 417 3.02 21.36 -17.12
N SER A 418 3.63 20.19 -17.31
CA SER A 418 2.99 18.89 -17.45
C SER A 418 2.54 18.27 -16.11
N GLY A 419 3.07 18.79 -14.98
CA GLY A 419 2.55 18.55 -13.63
C GLY A 419 3.12 17.32 -12.93
N GLU A 420 4.27 16.80 -13.33
CA GLU A 420 4.94 15.72 -12.61
C GLU A 420 5.31 16.16 -11.18
N SER A 421 5.03 15.31 -10.20
CA SER A 421 5.09 15.68 -8.78
C SER A 421 6.49 15.57 -8.17
N ARG A 422 7.40 14.77 -8.76
CA ARG A 422 8.63 14.23 -8.16
C ARG A 422 8.39 13.27 -6.99
N GLY A 423 7.16 12.86 -6.76
CA GLY A 423 6.80 11.90 -5.71
C GLY A 423 7.04 10.45 -6.13
N TYR A 424 7.03 9.55 -5.16
CA TYR A 424 7.14 8.11 -5.41
C TYR A 424 5.87 7.56 -6.08
N THR A 425 6.06 6.67 -7.05
CA THR A 425 4.99 6.14 -7.90
C THR A 425 4.50 4.75 -7.46
N ALA A 426 4.74 4.36 -6.21
CA ALA A 426 4.35 3.04 -5.68
C ALA A 426 4.73 1.90 -6.64
N GLY A 427 3.76 1.07 -7.08
CA GLY A 427 3.98 -0.03 -8.01
C GLY A 427 4.28 0.39 -9.45
N GLY A 428 4.24 1.69 -9.74
CA GLY A 428 4.44 2.24 -11.09
C GLY A 428 3.21 2.11 -11.98
N GLY A 429 3.39 2.42 -13.24
CA GLY A 429 2.34 2.36 -14.26
C GLY A 429 2.83 2.87 -15.62
N PRO A 430 2.04 2.68 -16.69
CA PRO A 430 2.40 3.12 -18.03
C PRO A 430 2.64 4.63 -18.12
N GLY A 431 3.70 5.03 -18.79
CA GLY A 431 4.05 6.43 -19.02
C GLY A 431 4.74 7.12 -17.83
N LEU A 432 4.98 6.41 -16.73
CA LEU A 432 5.76 6.90 -15.61
C LEU A 432 7.26 6.57 -15.78
N SER A 433 8.12 7.33 -15.09
CA SER A 433 9.55 7.11 -15.07
C SER A 433 9.90 5.73 -14.47
N SER A 434 10.88 5.06 -15.07
CA SER A 434 11.46 3.80 -14.57
C SER A 434 12.17 3.96 -13.22
N ALA A 435 12.48 5.20 -12.81
CA ALA A 435 13.14 5.48 -11.53
C ALA A 435 12.20 5.28 -10.30
N GLY A 436 10.90 5.03 -10.53
CA GLY A 436 9.93 4.90 -9.42
C GLY A 436 9.54 6.24 -8.78
N ILE A 437 9.89 7.34 -9.43
CA ILE A 437 9.59 8.72 -9.06
C ILE A 437 8.90 9.37 -10.26
N ASP A 438 7.89 10.21 -9.99
CA ASP A 438 7.15 10.94 -11.04
C ASP A 438 8.05 12.05 -11.63
N LEU A 439 8.76 11.73 -12.69
CA LEU A 439 9.66 12.60 -13.44
C LEU A 439 9.19 12.73 -14.88
N ARG A 440 9.60 13.83 -15.51
CA ARG A 440 9.34 14.08 -16.93
C ARG A 440 10.19 13.18 -17.84
#